data_836953dc743650cb57267f4850b5a7fc
#
_entry.id   836953dc743650cb57267f4850b5a7fc
#
_cell.length_a   1.000
_cell.length_b   1.000
_cell.length_c   1.000
_cell.angle_alpha   90.00
_cell.angle_beta   90.00
_cell.angle_gamma   90.00
#
_symmetry.space_group_name_H-M   'P 1'
#
loop_
_entity.id
_entity.type
_entity.pdbx_description
1 polymer ?
#
loop_
_entity_poly.entity_id
_entity_poly.type
_entity_poly.pdbx_seq_one_letter_code
_entity_poly.pdbx_strand_id
1 'polypeptide(L)'
;DAVCERYNYEFIRTPIFEASELYHRGVGETSDIVTKETYDFTDRGERKMTLRPEGTAGVVRSYIENKMYGDAKQPIKLYYNGTMYRYERPQSGRDRELTQFGVEVLGSDDPMIDAEVISIAVNIYKMVGLKGIKVNINSLGDKESRDNYRKILIEYFTPYINEMCDDCKNRLEKNPLRILDCKVDGDSNIMKKAPKITDYLNDASRERFERVQKYLDLLDIDYVVNPSIVRGLDYYDHTVFEVEAMVEGFGSQNVLGAGGRYN
;
A
#
# COMPACT_ATOMS: atom_id res chain seq x y z
N ASP A 1 12.13 -0.45 -17.24
CA ASP A 1 12.03 0.78 -18.08
C ASP A 1 11.05 0.57 -19.26
N ALA A 2 11.25 -0.41 -20.16
CA ALA A 2 10.44 -0.59 -21.38
C ALA A 2 8.91 -0.69 -21.15
N VAL A 3 8.44 -1.25 -20.03
CA VAL A 3 7.02 -1.25 -19.70
C VAL A 3 6.57 0.16 -19.34
N CYS A 4 7.30 0.86 -18.49
CA CYS A 4 6.96 2.21 -18.04
C CYS A 4 6.89 3.20 -19.22
N GLU A 5 7.83 3.09 -20.15
CA GLU A 5 7.85 3.92 -21.37
C GLU A 5 6.58 3.72 -22.22
N ARG A 6 6.09 2.47 -22.35
CA ARG A 6 4.83 2.18 -23.06
C ARG A 6 3.61 2.81 -22.42
N TYR A 7 3.63 2.97 -21.09
CA TYR A 7 2.56 3.64 -20.32
C TYR A 7 2.81 5.14 -20.13
N ASN A 8 3.89 5.67 -20.75
CA ASN A 8 4.26 7.08 -20.71
C ASN A 8 4.63 7.58 -19.31
N TYR A 9 5.35 6.75 -18.53
CA TYR A 9 5.95 7.13 -17.27
C TYR A 9 7.38 7.63 -17.46
N GLU A 10 7.74 8.66 -16.71
CA GLU A 10 9.07 9.25 -16.69
C GLU A 10 9.85 8.78 -15.47
N PHE A 11 11.16 8.59 -15.63
CA PHE A 11 12.02 8.16 -14.54
C PHE A 11 12.27 9.28 -13.53
N ILE A 12 12.13 8.98 -12.24
CA ILE A 12 12.51 9.87 -11.15
C ILE A 12 13.49 9.19 -10.21
N ARG A 13 14.47 9.95 -9.72
CA ARG A 13 15.39 9.51 -8.68
C ARG A 13 15.31 10.46 -7.49
N THR A 14 14.85 9.95 -6.37
CA THR A 14 14.81 10.68 -5.10
C THR A 14 16.07 10.42 -4.27
N PRO A 15 16.42 11.27 -3.29
CA PRO A 15 17.51 11.01 -2.35
C PRO A 15 17.35 9.70 -1.58
N ILE A 16 18.49 9.10 -1.16
CA ILE A 16 18.50 7.88 -0.34
C ILE A 16 18.06 8.17 1.10
N PHE A 17 18.27 9.38 1.57
CA PHE A 17 17.86 9.85 2.88
C PHE A 17 17.13 11.18 2.78
N GLU A 18 16.20 11.40 3.66
CA GLU A 18 15.32 12.57 3.72
C GLU A 18 15.19 13.03 5.17
N ALA A 19 14.57 14.18 5.39
CA ALA A 19 14.18 14.58 6.74
C ALA A 19 13.22 13.54 7.35
N SER A 20 13.47 13.14 8.60
CA SER A 20 12.67 12.09 9.27
C SER A 20 11.18 12.40 9.30
N GLU A 21 10.81 13.68 9.38
CA GLU A 21 9.41 14.12 9.37
C GLU A 21 8.65 13.68 8.12
N LEU A 22 9.32 13.55 6.97
CA LEU A 22 8.69 13.11 5.73
C LEU A 22 8.07 11.73 5.88
N TYR A 23 8.80 10.80 6.52
CA TYR A 23 8.32 9.44 6.69
C TYR A 23 7.41 9.30 7.91
N HIS A 24 7.76 9.93 9.03
CA HIS A 24 6.98 9.83 10.27
C HIS A 24 5.58 10.43 10.15
N ARG A 25 5.39 11.50 9.38
CA ARG A 25 4.07 12.08 9.11
C ARG A 25 3.39 11.45 7.89
N GLY A 26 4.12 11.24 6.81
CA GLY A 26 3.56 10.82 5.53
C GLY A 26 3.12 9.37 5.51
N VAL A 27 3.87 8.48 6.16
CA VAL A 27 3.62 7.03 6.13
C VAL A 27 2.64 6.58 7.22
N GLY A 28 2.43 7.41 8.24
CA GLY A 28 1.51 7.18 9.36
C GLY A 28 2.24 6.74 10.63
N GLU A 29 1.93 7.43 11.74
CA GLU A 29 2.53 7.20 13.05
C GLU A 29 2.24 5.81 13.64
N THR A 30 1.24 5.10 13.11
CA THR A 30 0.82 3.76 13.57
C THR A 30 1.35 2.63 12.69
N SER A 31 2.01 2.94 11.57
CA SER A 31 2.56 1.92 10.69
C SER A 31 3.77 1.23 11.34
N ASP A 32 3.89 -0.09 11.15
CA ASP A 32 5.04 -0.85 11.67
C ASP A 32 6.36 -0.35 11.06
N ILE A 33 6.34 0.12 9.81
CA ILE A 33 7.51 0.67 9.12
C ILE A 33 8.05 1.87 9.89
N VAL A 34 7.20 2.82 10.25
CA VAL A 34 7.62 4.04 10.96
C VAL A 34 7.97 3.78 12.42
N THR A 35 7.23 2.89 13.09
CA THR A 35 7.41 2.66 14.53
C THR A 35 8.59 1.76 14.87
N LYS A 36 9.00 0.87 13.94
CA LYS A 36 9.94 -0.22 14.26
C LYS A 36 11.04 -0.44 13.22
N GLU A 37 10.87 0.05 11.98
CA GLU A 37 11.69 -0.40 10.85
C GLU A 37 12.48 0.70 10.16
N THR A 38 12.43 1.96 10.64
CA THR A 38 13.24 3.04 10.08
C THR A 38 14.68 3.01 10.59
N TYR A 39 15.61 3.45 9.73
CA TYR A 39 16.98 3.78 10.10
C TYR A 39 17.10 5.28 10.24
N ASP A 40 17.02 5.77 11.47
CA ASP A 40 17.10 7.19 11.80
C ASP A 40 18.50 7.54 12.28
N PHE A 41 18.99 8.71 11.88
CA PHE A 41 20.28 9.25 12.32
C PHE A 41 20.25 10.79 12.37
N THR A 42 21.24 11.37 13.02
CA THR A 42 21.41 12.81 13.07
C THR A 42 22.62 13.21 12.23
N ASP A 43 22.45 14.15 11.31
CA ASP A 43 23.54 14.64 10.48
C ASP A 43 24.44 15.63 11.25
N ARG A 44 25.51 16.10 10.60
CA ARG A 44 26.46 17.06 11.22
C ARG A 44 25.82 18.43 11.53
N GLY A 45 24.69 18.73 10.94
CA GLY A 45 23.89 19.94 11.18
C GLY A 45 22.77 19.73 12.20
N GLU A 46 22.83 18.65 12.99
CA GLU A 46 21.86 18.28 14.02
C GLU A 46 20.44 18.03 13.50
N ARG A 47 20.28 17.77 12.19
CA ARG A 47 18.99 17.46 11.59
C ARG A 47 18.72 15.95 11.69
N LYS A 48 17.48 15.59 12.04
CA LYS A 48 17.02 14.21 12.05
C LYS A 48 16.74 13.75 10.63
N MET A 49 17.42 12.72 10.21
CA MET A 49 17.36 12.13 8.88
C MET A 49 16.98 10.65 8.97
N THR A 50 16.34 10.15 7.92
CA THR A 50 15.92 8.74 7.82
C THR A 50 16.36 8.20 6.45
N LEU A 51 16.97 7.01 6.42
CA LEU A 51 17.14 6.25 5.19
C LEU A 51 15.76 5.87 4.65
N ARG A 52 15.51 6.10 3.37
CA ARG A 52 14.20 5.87 2.77
C ARG A 52 13.73 4.41 2.93
N PRO A 53 12.60 4.16 3.63
CA PRO A 53 12.05 2.81 3.77
C PRO A 53 11.13 2.43 2.60
N GLU A 54 10.75 3.40 1.78
CA GLU A 54 9.88 3.29 0.61
C GLU A 54 10.10 4.49 -0.33
N GLY A 55 9.53 4.48 -1.53
CA GLY A 55 9.79 5.52 -2.55
C GLY A 55 8.71 6.57 -2.66
N THR A 56 7.46 6.28 -2.31
CA THR A 56 6.29 7.13 -2.55
C THR A 56 6.42 8.50 -1.90
N ALA A 57 6.78 8.55 -0.60
CA ALA A 57 6.90 9.81 0.13
C ALA A 57 7.93 10.77 -0.50
N GLY A 58 9.08 10.24 -0.95
CA GLY A 58 10.08 11.04 -1.65
C GLY A 58 9.60 11.58 -3.00
N VAL A 59 8.81 10.80 -3.74
CA VAL A 59 8.21 11.24 -5.01
C VAL A 59 7.17 12.32 -4.76
N VAL A 60 6.27 12.13 -3.78
CA VAL A 60 5.24 13.11 -3.42
C VAL A 60 5.87 14.42 -2.95
N ARG A 61 6.92 14.37 -2.11
CA ARG A 61 7.68 15.57 -1.74
C ARG A 61 8.23 16.30 -2.97
N SER A 62 8.85 15.55 -3.89
CA SER A 62 9.40 16.13 -5.12
C SER A 62 8.31 16.77 -5.99
N TYR A 63 7.15 16.13 -6.11
CA TYR A 63 5.99 16.65 -6.84
C TYR A 63 5.51 18.00 -6.26
N ILE A 64 5.42 18.09 -4.94
CA ILE A 64 4.97 19.31 -4.25
C ILE A 64 6.02 20.42 -4.35
N GLU A 65 7.28 20.15 -4.02
CA GLU A 65 8.35 21.15 -3.97
C GLU A 65 8.67 21.73 -5.36
N ASN A 66 8.63 20.89 -6.40
CA ASN A 66 8.85 21.33 -7.78
C ASN A 66 7.56 21.82 -8.46
N LYS A 67 6.43 21.88 -7.73
CA LYS A 67 5.13 22.35 -8.23
C LYS A 67 4.67 21.65 -9.51
N MET A 68 4.95 20.36 -9.64
CA MET A 68 4.60 19.56 -10.83
C MET A 68 3.09 19.51 -11.06
N TYR A 69 2.28 19.80 -10.05
CA TYR A 69 0.83 19.97 -10.19
C TYR A 69 0.42 21.14 -11.09
N GLY A 70 1.34 22.07 -11.38
CA GLY A 70 1.15 23.17 -12.29
C GLY A 70 1.57 22.88 -13.73
N ASP A 71 2.11 21.70 -14.03
CA ASP A 71 2.52 21.33 -15.37
C ASP A 71 1.30 21.19 -16.29
N ALA A 72 1.47 21.60 -17.54
CA ALA A 72 0.41 21.50 -18.56
C ALA A 72 0.04 20.04 -18.90
N LYS A 73 0.98 19.12 -18.68
CA LYS A 73 0.80 17.68 -18.93
C LYS A 73 0.38 17.00 -17.64
N GLN A 74 -0.90 16.73 -17.48
CA GLN A 74 -1.46 15.98 -16.36
C GLN A 74 -2.14 14.69 -16.87
N PRO A 75 -2.22 13.61 -16.08
CA PRO A 75 -1.55 13.40 -14.79
C PRO A 75 -0.04 13.24 -14.94
N ILE A 76 0.70 13.56 -13.86
CA ILE A 76 2.13 13.27 -13.78
C ILE A 76 2.31 11.78 -13.49
N LYS A 77 3.04 11.09 -14.37
CA LYS A 77 3.31 9.65 -14.28
C LYS A 77 4.80 9.42 -14.10
N LEU A 78 5.19 8.90 -12.95
CA LEU A 78 6.58 8.71 -12.56
C LEU A 78 6.86 7.25 -12.21
N TYR A 79 8.07 6.78 -12.50
CA TYR A 79 8.57 5.50 -11.98
C TYR A 79 9.96 5.66 -11.39
N TYR A 80 10.26 4.82 -10.44
CA TYR A 80 11.58 4.75 -9.80
C TYR A 80 12.04 3.32 -9.65
N ASN A 81 13.36 3.16 -9.56
CA ASN A 81 14.01 1.91 -9.18
C ASN A 81 15.18 2.27 -8.28
N GLY A 82 15.24 1.69 -7.10
CA GLY A 82 16.31 2.02 -6.16
C GLY A 82 16.26 1.24 -4.86
N THR A 83 17.33 1.41 -4.10
CA THR A 83 17.51 0.78 -2.80
C THR A 83 16.65 1.44 -1.74
N MET A 84 15.98 0.63 -0.92
CA MET A 84 15.24 1.03 0.28
C MET A 84 15.82 0.32 1.49
N TYR A 85 15.60 0.86 2.69
CA TYR A 85 16.22 0.37 3.93
C TYR A 85 15.15 0.18 5.01
N ARG A 86 15.04 -1.07 5.52
CA ARG A 86 14.10 -1.41 6.60
C ARG A 86 14.77 -2.24 7.66
N TYR A 87 14.62 -1.87 8.92
CA TYR A 87 15.14 -2.64 10.05
C TYR A 87 14.23 -3.84 10.35
N GLU A 88 13.99 -4.64 9.31
CA GLU A 88 13.21 -5.87 9.44
C GLU A 88 14.06 -6.99 10.07
N ARG A 89 13.37 -7.97 10.67
CA ARG A 89 14.02 -9.20 11.07
C ARG A 89 14.42 -9.98 9.81
N PRO A 90 15.71 -10.23 9.56
CA PRO A 90 16.16 -10.92 8.37
C PRO A 90 15.53 -12.31 8.26
N GLN A 91 15.00 -12.61 7.08
CA GLN A 91 14.47 -13.94 6.72
C GLN A 91 14.50 -14.08 5.20
N SER A 92 14.25 -15.30 4.69
CA SER A 92 14.21 -15.52 3.24
C SER A 92 13.27 -14.56 2.54
N GLY A 93 13.78 -13.79 1.57
CA GLY A 93 13.02 -12.79 0.82
C GLY A 93 12.79 -11.45 1.55
N ARG A 94 13.41 -11.22 2.73
CA ARG A 94 13.38 -9.95 3.46
C ARG A 94 14.74 -9.57 3.99
N ASP A 95 15.40 -8.69 3.27
CA ASP A 95 16.68 -8.09 3.67
C ASP A 95 16.45 -6.68 4.20
N ARG A 96 17.42 -6.18 4.97
CA ARG A 96 17.40 -4.80 5.48
C ARG A 96 17.70 -3.77 4.42
N GLU A 97 18.38 -4.17 3.38
CA GLU A 97 18.58 -3.43 2.13
C GLU A 97 17.87 -4.19 1.02
N LEU A 98 16.91 -3.56 0.38
CA LEU A 98 16.10 -4.14 -0.68
C LEU A 98 16.00 -3.20 -1.87
N THR A 99 15.91 -3.76 -3.08
CA THR A 99 15.62 -2.96 -4.27
C THR A 99 14.12 -2.91 -4.50
N GLN A 100 13.57 -1.71 -4.56
CA GLN A 100 12.15 -1.48 -4.86
C GLN A 100 12.00 -0.78 -6.20
N PHE A 101 11.13 -1.35 -7.04
CA PHE A 101 10.59 -0.68 -8.20
C PHE A 101 9.19 -0.15 -7.86
N GLY A 102 8.87 1.06 -8.26
CA GLY A 102 7.55 1.64 -8.04
C GLY A 102 7.13 2.57 -9.15
N VAL A 103 5.82 2.76 -9.27
CA VAL A 103 5.18 3.73 -10.15
C VAL A 103 4.21 4.59 -9.35
N GLU A 104 4.17 5.88 -9.66
CA GLU A 104 3.29 6.85 -9.01
C GLU A 104 2.55 7.65 -10.09
N VAL A 105 1.24 7.85 -9.91
CA VAL A 105 0.43 8.72 -10.75
C VAL A 105 -0.20 9.79 -9.88
N LEU A 106 0.08 11.04 -10.20
CA LEU A 106 -0.30 12.19 -9.41
C LEU A 106 -1.15 13.15 -10.27
N GLY A 107 -2.21 13.70 -9.69
CA GLY A 107 -3.07 14.67 -10.38
C GLY A 107 -4.23 14.06 -11.16
N SER A 108 -4.67 12.84 -10.86
CA SER A 108 -5.88 12.24 -11.43
C SER A 108 -6.70 11.51 -10.39
N ASP A 109 -8.01 11.74 -10.42
CA ASP A 109 -8.97 11.02 -9.57
C ASP A 109 -9.74 9.92 -10.34
N ASP A 110 -9.40 9.62 -11.59
CA ASP A 110 -10.09 8.60 -12.37
C ASP A 110 -9.75 7.19 -11.86
N PRO A 111 -10.75 6.32 -11.58
CA PRO A 111 -10.53 4.92 -11.20
C PRO A 111 -9.81 4.09 -12.29
N MET A 112 -9.79 4.54 -13.53
CA MET A 112 -9.00 3.90 -14.60
C MET A 112 -7.51 3.89 -14.29
N ILE A 113 -7.01 4.90 -13.55
CA ILE A 113 -5.60 4.96 -13.13
C ILE A 113 -5.25 3.81 -12.17
N ASP A 114 -6.17 3.44 -11.29
CA ASP A 114 -5.96 2.32 -10.37
C ASP A 114 -5.77 1.01 -11.16
N ALA A 115 -6.62 0.78 -12.16
CA ALA A 115 -6.49 -0.39 -13.04
C ALA A 115 -5.21 -0.32 -13.91
N GLU A 116 -4.80 0.86 -14.38
CA GLU A 116 -3.56 1.04 -15.13
C GLU A 116 -2.35 0.63 -14.27
N VAL A 117 -2.26 1.11 -13.03
CA VAL A 117 -1.15 0.78 -12.11
C VAL A 117 -1.09 -0.72 -11.83
N ILE A 118 -2.25 -1.35 -11.60
CA ILE A 118 -2.34 -2.81 -11.42
C ILE A 118 -1.86 -3.53 -12.69
N SER A 119 -2.26 -3.06 -13.87
CA SER A 119 -1.86 -3.66 -15.14
C SER A 119 -0.36 -3.58 -15.40
N ILE A 120 0.29 -2.49 -14.98
CA ILE A 120 1.75 -2.35 -15.07
C ILE A 120 2.44 -3.42 -14.24
N ALA A 121 2.01 -3.62 -12.98
CA ALA A 121 2.58 -4.64 -12.11
C ALA A 121 2.42 -6.04 -12.72
N VAL A 122 1.22 -6.40 -13.18
CA VAL A 122 0.93 -7.69 -13.84
C VAL A 122 1.80 -7.87 -15.09
N ASN A 123 1.93 -6.84 -15.92
CA ASN A 123 2.71 -6.91 -17.16
C ASN A 123 4.21 -7.04 -16.91
N ILE A 124 4.75 -6.37 -15.87
CA ILE A 124 6.14 -6.54 -15.46
C ILE A 124 6.39 -8.00 -15.03
N TYR A 125 5.52 -8.57 -14.19
CA TYR A 125 5.69 -9.94 -13.72
C TYR A 125 5.53 -10.97 -14.84
N LYS A 126 4.59 -10.76 -15.76
CA LYS A 126 4.46 -11.60 -16.97
C LYS A 126 5.73 -11.52 -17.83
N MET A 127 6.29 -10.32 -18.01
CA MET A 127 7.47 -10.11 -18.84
C MET A 127 8.74 -10.75 -18.27
N VAL A 128 8.88 -10.81 -16.94
CA VAL A 128 10.00 -11.54 -16.29
C VAL A 128 9.74 -13.06 -16.17
N GLY A 129 8.64 -13.55 -16.76
CA GLY A 129 8.36 -14.98 -16.88
C GLY A 129 7.63 -15.60 -15.68
N LEU A 130 7.13 -14.80 -14.74
CA LEU A 130 6.36 -15.32 -13.61
C LEU A 130 5.02 -15.89 -14.08
N LYS A 131 4.63 -17.02 -13.48
CA LYS A 131 3.38 -17.72 -13.75
C LYS A 131 2.52 -17.76 -12.48
N GLY A 132 1.21 -18.01 -12.67
CA GLY A 132 0.30 -18.11 -11.52
C GLY A 132 0.12 -16.79 -10.77
N ILE A 133 0.20 -15.68 -11.50
CA ILE A 133 -0.01 -14.32 -10.94
C ILE A 133 -1.46 -14.22 -10.47
N LYS A 134 -1.66 -13.83 -9.23
CA LYS A 134 -2.96 -13.58 -8.62
C LYS A 134 -3.01 -12.14 -8.15
N VAL A 135 -4.02 -11.41 -8.58
CA VAL A 135 -4.29 -10.04 -8.14
C VAL A 135 -5.39 -10.06 -7.09
N ASN A 136 -5.09 -9.58 -5.90
CA ASN A 136 -6.08 -9.36 -4.86
C ASN A 136 -6.34 -7.85 -4.78
N ILE A 137 -7.60 -7.44 -4.78
CA ILE A 137 -8.02 -6.03 -4.67
C ILE A 137 -8.99 -5.85 -3.51
N ASN A 138 -8.99 -4.65 -2.95
CA ASN A 138 -9.99 -4.22 -1.98
C ASN A 138 -10.24 -2.71 -2.13
N SER A 139 -11.31 -2.21 -1.51
CA SER A 139 -11.52 -0.78 -1.31
C SER A 139 -11.58 -0.45 0.17
N LEU A 140 -10.80 0.52 0.58
CA LEU A 140 -10.88 1.10 1.93
C LEU A 140 -11.94 2.21 2.01
N GLY A 141 -12.54 2.57 0.86
CA GLY A 141 -13.46 3.68 0.76
C GLY A 141 -12.82 5.05 0.99
N ASP A 142 -13.64 6.06 1.03
CA ASP A 142 -13.27 7.40 1.44
C ASP A 142 -13.19 7.54 2.97
N LYS A 143 -12.93 8.74 3.44
CA LYS A 143 -12.85 9.03 4.89
C LYS A 143 -14.15 8.67 5.62
N GLU A 144 -15.30 8.97 5.04
CA GLU A 144 -16.61 8.70 5.65
C GLU A 144 -16.84 7.19 5.82
N SER A 145 -16.60 6.42 4.75
CA SER A 145 -16.70 4.95 4.78
C SER A 145 -15.76 4.36 5.82
N ARG A 146 -14.50 4.82 5.88
CA ARG A 146 -13.51 4.33 6.87
C ARG A 146 -13.89 4.68 8.31
N ASP A 147 -14.35 5.92 8.56
CA ASP A 147 -14.73 6.36 9.90
C ASP A 147 -15.96 5.57 10.40
N ASN A 148 -16.91 5.26 9.52
CA ASN A 148 -18.03 4.40 9.82
C ASN A 148 -17.58 2.95 10.11
N TYR A 149 -16.78 2.39 9.23
CA TYR A 149 -16.28 1.03 9.37
C TYR A 149 -15.40 0.85 10.61
N ARG A 150 -14.62 1.86 10.99
CA ARG A 150 -13.85 1.87 12.22
C ARG A 150 -14.74 1.67 13.46
N LYS A 151 -15.88 2.35 13.53
CA LYS A 151 -16.86 2.20 14.63
C LYS A 151 -17.40 0.77 14.69
N ILE A 152 -17.74 0.22 13.53
CA ILE A 152 -18.25 -1.16 13.40
C ILE A 152 -17.22 -2.18 13.87
N LEU A 153 -15.94 -2.00 13.51
CA LEU A 153 -14.88 -2.89 13.96
C LEU A 153 -14.65 -2.80 15.48
N ILE A 154 -14.68 -1.59 16.05
CA ILE A 154 -14.59 -1.41 17.50
C ILE A 154 -15.73 -2.13 18.21
N GLU A 155 -16.97 -1.93 17.77
CA GLU A 155 -18.15 -2.60 18.31
C GLU A 155 -18.05 -4.13 18.22
N TYR A 156 -17.60 -4.61 17.03
CA TYR A 156 -17.44 -6.04 16.80
C TYR A 156 -16.34 -6.68 17.65
N PHE A 157 -15.14 -6.08 17.73
CA PHE A 157 -14.01 -6.68 18.43
C PHE A 157 -14.01 -6.49 19.96
N THR A 158 -14.68 -5.45 20.47
CA THR A 158 -14.71 -5.17 21.94
C THR A 158 -15.10 -6.38 22.80
N PRO A 159 -16.15 -7.17 22.46
CA PRO A 159 -16.49 -8.34 23.26
C PRO A 159 -15.41 -9.45 23.28
N TYR A 160 -14.59 -9.50 22.24
CA TYR A 160 -13.59 -10.57 22.03
C TYR A 160 -12.16 -10.15 22.39
N ILE A 161 -11.93 -8.88 22.71
CA ILE A 161 -10.57 -8.32 22.77
C ILE A 161 -9.68 -9.01 23.80
N ASN A 162 -10.26 -9.52 24.87
CA ASN A 162 -9.52 -10.24 25.92
C ASN A 162 -8.99 -11.61 25.44
N GLU A 163 -9.57 -12.19 24.41
CA GLU A 163 -9.17 -13.45 23.79
C GLU A 163 -8.11 -13.27 22.70
N MET A 164 -7.82 -12.02 22.33
CA MET A 164 -6.92 -11.67 21.23
C MET A 164 -5.52 -11.32 21.74
N CYS A 165 -4.53 -11.32 20.83
CA CYS A 165 -3.15 -11.01 21.15
C CYS A 165 -2.97 -9.53 21.58
N ASP A 166 -1.87 -9.23 22.25
CA ASP A 166 -1.61 -7.90 22.79
C ASP A 166 -1.48 -6.82 21.71
N ASP A 167 -0.97 -7.18 20.52
CA ASP A 167 -0.97 -6.26 19.39
C ASP A 167 -2.40 -5.88 18.97
N CYS A 168 -3.34 -6.84 18.93
CA CYS A 168 -4.74 -6.56 18.60
C CYS A 168 -5.42 -5.69 19.66
N LYS A 169 -5.10 -5.89 20.96
CA LYS A 169 -5.58 -5.02 22.05
C LYS A 169 -5.14 -3.57 21.84
N ASN A 170 -3.86 -3.36 21.52
CA ASN A 170 -3.32 -2.03 21.22
C ASN A 170 -3.93 -1.41 19.94
N ARG A 171 -4.14 -2.25 18.91
CA ARG A 171 -4.70 -1.81 17.61
C ARG A 171 -6.16 -1.41 17.73
N LEU A 172 -6.93 -2.00 18.62
CA LEU A 172 -8.35 -1.66 18.82
C LEU A 172 -8.52 -0.17 19.16
N GLU A 173 -7.64 0.39 19.96
CA GLU A 173 -7.68 1.80 20.35
C GLU A 173 -7.09 2.72 19.25
N LYS A 174 -5.95 2.33 18.68
CA LYS A 174 -5.19 3.19 17.77
C LYS A 174 -5.69 3.10 16.33
N ASN A 175 -5.76 1.89 15.78
CA ASN A 175 -6.17 1.64 14.39
C ASN A 175 -6.79 0.25 14.25
N PRO A 176 -8.11 0.09 14.50
CA PRO A 176 -8.79 -1.20 14.48
C PRO A 176 -8.76 -1.90 13.12
N LEU A 177 -8.57 -1.19 12.00
CA LEU A 177 -8.39 -1.83 10.70
C LEU A 177 -7.17 -2.76 10.68
N ARG A 178 -6.11 -2.41 11.42
CA ARG A 178 -4.89 -3.24 11.52
C ARG A 178 -5.09 -4.57 12.26
N ILE A 179 -6.21 -4.74 12.95
CA ILE A 179 -6.57 -6.04 13.54
C ILE A 179 -6.78 -7.07 12.43
N LEU A 180 -7.40 -6.67 11.32
CA LEU A 180 -7.68 -7.55 10.18
C LEU A 180 -6.43 -8.15 9.51
N ASP A 181 -5.28 -7.50 9.69
CA ASP A 181 -3.96 -7.96 9.20
C ASP A 181 -3.12 -8.64 10.32
N CYS A 182 -3.76 -9.14 11.36
CA CYS A 182 -3.04 -9.79 12.45
C CYS A 182 -2.58 -11.19 12.05
N LYS A 183 -1.26 -11.42 12.13
CA LYS A 183 -0.66 -12.73 11.82
C LYS A 183 -0.90 -13.79 12.91
N VAL A 184 -1.19 -13.36 14.13
CA VAL A 184 -1.43 -14.27 15.27
C VAL A 184 -2.89 -14.71 15.29
N ASP A 185 -3.82 -13.74 15.18
CA ASP A 185 -5.26 -14.00 15.31
C ASP A 185 -5.95 -14.21 13.95
N GLY A 186 -5.24 -14.01 12.83
CA GLY A 186 -5.80 -13.96 11.47
C GLY A 186 -6.63 -15.19 11.06
N ASP A 187 -6.26 -16.38 11.53
CA ASP A 187 -6.98 -17.62 11.23
C ASP A 187 -8.12 -17.95 12.20
N SER A 188 -8.34 -17.11 13.22
CA SER A 188 -9.37 -17.33 14.24
C SER A 188 -10.79 -17.23 13.66
N ASN A 189 -11.74 -17.87 14.33
CA ASN A 189 -13.17 -17.75 13.96
C ASN A 189 -13.69 -16.32 14.16
N ILE A 190 -13.09 -15.54 15.05
CA ILE A 190 -13.42 -14.13 15.27
C ILE A 190 -13.08 -13.35 14.01
N MET A 191 -11.87 -13.55 13.46
CA MET A 191 -11.43 -12.85 12.25
C MET A 191 -12.23 -13.25 11.01
N LYS A 192 -12.53 -14.55 10.84
CA LYS A 192 -13.32 -15.05 9.71
C LYS A 192 -14.75 -14.48 9.64
N LYS A 193 -15.29 -14.08 10.80
CA LYS A 193 -16.64 -13.50 10.91
C LYS A 193 -16.63 -11.99 11.01
N ALA A 194 -15.46 -11.35 10.98
CA ALA A 194 -15.36 -9.90 11.06
C ALA A 194 -16.12 -9.23 9.91
N PRO A 195 -16.78 -8.10 10.18
CA PRO A 195 -17.45 -7.30 9.16
C PRO A 195 -16.47 -6.97 8.01
N LYS A 196 -16.95 -6.94 6.77
CA LYS A 196 -16.14 -6.62 5.59
C LYS A 196 -16.35 -5.18 5.20
N ILE A 197 -15.27 -4.44 4.93
CA ILE A 197 -15.37 -3.02 4.57
C ILE A 197 -16.22 -2.79 3.32
N THR A 198 -16.22 -3.73 2.36
CA THR A 198 -17.01 -3.67 1.13
C THR A 198 -18.52 -3.57 1.37
N ASP A 199 -19.00 -4.03 2.53
CA ASP A 199 -20.41 -3.97 2.90
C ASP A 199 -20.82 -2.59 3.47
N TYR A 200 -19.84 -1.75 3.80
CA TYR A 200 -20.00 -0.46 4.47
C TYR A 200 -19.49 0.74 3.66
N LEU A 201 -19.15 0.51 2.40
CA LEU A 201 -18.82 1.60 1.47
C LEU A 201 -20.07 2.45 1.22
N ASN A 202 -19.92 3.77 1.24
CA ASN A 202 -20.96 4.65 0.72
C ASN A 202 -21.13 4.48 -0.80
N ASP A 203 -22.20 5.05 -1.36
CA ASP A 203 -22.54 4.85 -2.77
C ASP A 203 -21.43 5.31 -3.71
N ALA A 204 -20.79 6.44 -3.42
CA ALA A 204 -19.70 6.98 -4.25
C ALA A 204 -18.47 6.07 -4.24
N SER A 205 -18.07 5.57 -3.06
CA SER A 205 -16.95 4.65 -2.93
C SER A 205 -17.23 3.28 -3.56
N ARG A 206 -18.48 2.82 -3.48
CA ARG A 206 -18.93 1.59 -4.12
C ARG A 206 -18.87 1.71 -5.64
N GLU A 207 -19.49 2.74 -6.21
CA GLU A 207 -19.47 3.00 -7.66
C GLU A 207 -18.04 3.11 -8.19
N ARG A 208 -17.17 3.82 -7.44
CA ARG A 208 -15.76 3.92 -7.79
C ARG A 208 -15.08 2.56 -7.86
N PHE A 209 -15.28 1.71 -6.87
CA PHE A 209 -14.68 0.39 -6.81
C PHE A 209 -15.22 -0.55 -7.90
N GLU A 210 -16.50 -0.47 -8.22
CA GLU A 210 -17.11 -1.18 -9.34
C GLU A 210 -16.51 -0.75 -10.70
N ARG A 211 -16.21 0.54 -10.86
CA ARG A 211 -15.50 1.04 -12.06
C ARG A 211 -14.09 0.50 -12.18
N VAL A 212 -13.33 0.39 -11.08
CA VAL A 212 -12.00 -0.25 -11.09
C VAL A 212 -12.11 -1.70 -11.56
N GLN A 213 -13.05 -2.47 -11.00
CA GLN A 213 -13.30 -3.86 -11.39
C GLN A 213 -13.62 -3.97 -12.88
N LYS A 214 -14.52 -3.13 -13.37
CA LYS A 214 -14.87 -3.08 -14.80
C LYS A 214 -13.67 -2.78 -15.70
N TYR A 215 -12.75 -1.90 -15.29
CA TYR A 215 -11.54 -1.63 -16.05
C TYR A 215 -10.56 -2.80 -16.03
N LEU A 216 -10.43 -3.52 -14.92
CA LEU A 216 -9.64 -4.74 -14.84
C LEU A 216 -10.20 -5.85 -15.76
N ASP A 217 -11.54 -6.01 -15.80
CA ASP A 217 -12.21 -6.93 -16.71
C ASP A 217 -11.92 -6.58 -18.18
N LEU A 218 -11.98 -5.28 -18.54
CA LEU A 218 -11.65 -4.80 -19.89
C LEU A 218 -10.18 -5.02 -20.28
N LEU A 219 -9.29 -5.07 -19.30
CA LEU A 219 -7.85 -5.33 -19.48
C LEU A 219 -7.51 -6.84 -19.45
N ASP A 220 -8.51 -7.71 -19.31
CA ASP A 220 -8.34 -9.17 -19.19
C ASP A 220 -7.36 -9.54 -18.03
N ILE A 221 -7.57 -8.88 -16.89
CA ILE A 221 -6.83 -9.12 -15.66
C ILE A 221 -7.71 -9.84 -14.65
N ASP A 222 -7.40 -11.09 -14.38
CA ASP A 222 -8.07 -11.85 -13.33
C ASP A 222 -7.73 -11.28 -11.95
N TYR A 223 -8.75 -11.07 -11.12
CA TYR A 223 -8.60 -10.57 -9.76
C TYR A 223 -9.56 -11.24 -8.77
N VAL A 224 -9.25 -11.11 -7.50
CA VAL A 224 -10.11 -11.52 -6.39
C VAL A 224 -10.35 -10.33 -5.48
N VAL A 225 -11.61 -10.04 -5.17
CA VAL A 225 -11.94 -9.07 -4.11
C VAL A 225 -11.65 -9.72 -2.76
N ASN A 226 -10.63 -9.20 -2.07
CA ASN A 226 -10.19 -9.70 -0.77
C ASN A 226 -10.34 -8.64 0.32
N PRO A 227 -11.43 -8.67 1.11
CA PRO A 227 -11.72 -7.67 2.13
C PRO A 227 -10.70 -7.62 3.29
N SER A 228 -9.82 -8.63 3.40
CA SER A 228 -8.80 -8.68 4.45
C SER A 228 -7.57 -7.82 4.14
N ILE A 229 -7.43 -7.31 2.91
CA ILE A 229 -6.31 -6.43 2.57
C ILE A 229 -6.57 -5.03 3.14
N VAL A 230 -5.76 -4.62 4.12
CA VAL A 230 -5.83 -3.29 4.74
C VAL A 230 -4.55 -2.47 4.60
N ARG A 231 -3.49 -3.05 4.07
CA ARG A 231 -2.17 -2.47 3.83
C ARG A 231 -1.44 -1.95 5.08
N GLY A 232 -0.11 -1.99 5.01
CA GLY A 232 0.78 -1.61 6.10
C GLY A 232 1.06 -0.10 6.24
N LEU A 233 0.54 0.74 5.36
CA LEU A 233 0.77 2.18 5.31
C LEU A 233 -0.58 2.90 5.48
N ASP A 234 -0.63 3.89 6.35
CA ASP A 234 -1.91 4.51 6.77
C ASP A 234 -2.43 5.55 5.76
N TYR A 235 -1.64 5.91 4.73
CA TYR A 235 -2.02 6.91 3.75
C TYR A 235 -2.99 6.41 2.67
N TYR A 236 -3.20 5.09 2.57
CA TYR A 236 -4.09 4.55 1.53
C TYR A 236 -5.56 4.87 1.79
N ASP A 237 -6.26 5.18 0.71
CA ASP A 237 -7.71 5.25 0.63
C ASP A 237 -8.23 4.55 -0.64
N HIS A 238 -9.55 4.41 -0.77
CA HIS A 238 -10.16 3.74 -1.91
C HIS A 238 -9.47 2.41 -2.28
N THR A 239 -8.99 2.29 -3.51
CA THR A 239 -8.42 1.04 -4.03
C THR A 239 -7.09 0.69 -3.37
N VAL A 240 -6.98 -0.54 -2.91
CA VAL A 240 -5.73 -1.18 -2.52
C VAL A 240 -5.59 -2.52 -3.21
N PHE A 241 -4.36 -2.95 -3.49
CA PHE A 241 -4.12 -4.21 -4.17
C PHE A 241 -2.83 -4.88 -3.72
N GLU A 242 -2.79 -6.19 -3.92
CA GLU A 242 -1.61 -7.03 -3.79
C GLU A 242 -1.51 -7.96 -4.99
N VAL A 243 -0.30 -8.12 -5.50
CA VAL A 243 -0.01 -9.07 -6.58
C VAL A 243 0.84 -10.18 -6.01
N GLU A 244 0.31 -11.37 -6.04
CA GLU A 244 0.95 -12.60 -5.58
C GLU A 244 1.39 -13.44 -6.77
N ALA A 245 2.48 -14.21 -6.61
CA ALA A 245 2.78 -15.31 -7.49
C ALA A 245 3.39 -16.46 -6.69
N MET A 246 3.16 -17.68 -7.15
CA MET A 246 3.81 -18.85 -6.58
C MET A 246 5.25 -18.92 -7.11
N VAL A 247 6.21 -18.58 -6.26
CA VAL A 247 7.63 -18.67 -6.56
C VAL A 247 8.24 -19.77 -5.70
N GLU A 248 8.82 -20.76 -6.32
CA GLU A 248 9.47 -21.89 -5.63
C GLU A 248 10.60 -21.37 -4.74
N GLY A 249 10.63 -21.76 -3.47
CA GLY A 249 11.65 -21.33 -2.49
C GLY A 249 11.31 -20.07 -1.67
N PHE A 250 10.22 -19.35 -1.97
CA PHE A 250 9.83 -18.12 -1.21
C PHE A 250 8.93 -18.41 0.01
N GLY A 251 8.57 -19.67 0.27
CA GLY A 251 7.74 -20.06 1.41
C GLY A 251 6.36 -19.38 1.39
N SER A 252 5.97 -18.76 2.51
CA SER A 252 4.70 -18.02 2.64
C SER A 252 4.75 -16.57 2.13
N GLN A 253 5.88 -16.11 1.59
CA GLN A 253 6.07 -14.74 1.10
C GLN A 253 5.68 -14.66 -0.38
N ASN A 254 4.36 -14.69 -0.65
CA ASN A 254 3.84 -14.73 -2.03
C ASN A 254 3.54 -13.34 -2.62
N VAL A 255 3.50 -12.29 -1.79
CA VAL A 255 3.20 -10.92 -2.25
C VAL A 255 4.46 -10.30 -2.84
N LEU A 256 4.48 -10.16 -4.15
CA LEU A 256 5.59 -9.60 -4.92
C LEU A 256 5.49 -8.09 -5.12
N GLY A 257 4.27 -7.58 -5.12
CA GLY A 257 4.02 -6.15 -5.27
C GLY A 257 2.69 -5.78 -4.67
N ALA A 258 2.58 -4.52 -4.32
CA ALA A 258 1.40 -4.02 -3.68
C ALA A 258 1.31 -2.50 -3.82
N GLY A 259 0.12 -1.97 -3.76
CA GLY A 259 -0.11 -0.54 -3.86
C GLY A 259 -1.54 -0.16 -3.53
N GLY A 260 -1.88 1.05 -3.88
CA GLY A 260 -3.21 1.59 -3.70
C GLY A 260 -3.25 3.08 -3.97
N ARG A 261 -4.45 3.63 -3.88
CA ARG A 261 -4.68 5.06 -3.99
C ARG A 261 -4.40 5.77 -2.67
N TYR A 262 -3.96 6.99 -2.75
CA TYR A 262 -3.76 7.91 -1.62
C TYR A 262 -4.09 9.35 -2.06
N ASN A 263 -4.41 10.21 -1.11
CA ASN A 263 -4.72 11.64 -1.29
C ASN A 263 -3.73 12.54 -0.54
#